data_2f4a0ff18eb831a0cbd6083fb18c8302
#
_entry.id   2f4a0ff18eb831a0cbd6083fb18c8302
#
_cell.length_a   1.000
_cell.length_b   1.000
_cell.length_c   1.000
_cell.angle_alpha   90.00
_cell.angle_beta   90.00
_cell.angle_gamma   90.00
#
_symmetry.space_group_name_H-M   'P 1'
#
loop_
_entity.id
_entity.type
_entity.pdbx_description
1 polymer ?
#
loop_
_entity_poly.entity_id
_entity_poly.type
_entity_poly.pdbx_seq_one_letter_code
_entity_poly.pdbx_strand_id
1 'polypeptide(L)'
;TVFEAQKAGIAKARPGATGAEIHGAAAKVIADAGYGAYFGHGFGHGVGLDIHEQPVASPANEKPMPEGAVISAEPGIYLPGRFGVRIEDVLYLTGEGCEDITKAPKELLIL
;
A
#
# COMPACT_ATOMS: atom_id res chain seq x y z
N THR A 1 0.08 -11.08 -8.17
CA THR A 1 0.43 -9.69 -8.56
C THR A 1 0.14 -8.70 -7.43
N VAL A 2 -1.05 -8.72 -6.83
CA VAL A 2 -1.40 -7.79 -5.76
C VAL A 2 -0.48 -7.97 -4.54
N PHE A 3 -0.18 -9.20 -4.16
CA PHE A 3 0.75 -9.46 -3.05
C PHE A 3 2.16 -8.93 -3.36
N GLU A 4 2.64 -9.13 -4.57
CA GLU A 4 3.95 -8.61 -4.98
C GLU A 4 3.96 -7.06 -4.95
N ALA A 5 2.85 -6.43 -5.37
CA ALA A 5 2.71 -4.99 -5.30
C ALA A 5 2.73 -4.49 -3.86
N GLN A 6 2.04 -5.19 -2.95
CA GLN A 6 2.06 -4.85 -1.53
C GLN A 6 3.49 -4.94 -0.97
N LYS A 7 4.20 -6.01 -1.26
CA LYS A 7 5.60 -6.17 -0.82
C LYS A 7 6.49 -5.05 -1.33
N ALA A 8 6.31 -4.64 -2.58
CA ALA A 8 7.10 -3.56 -3.17
C ALA A 8 6.84 -2.22 -2.46
N GLY A 9 5.58 -1.91 -2.17
CA GLY A 9 5.22 -0.71 -1.43
C GLY A 9 5.74 -0.74 0.01
N ILE A 10 5.62 -1.87 0.70
CA ILE A 10 6.13 -2.04 2.06
C ILE A 10 7.65 -1.86 2.09
N ALA A 11 8.37 -2.40 1.12
CA ALA A 11 9.82 -2.25 1.04
C ALA A 11 10.26 -0.79 0.86
N LYS A 12 9.39 0.05 0.30
CA LYS A 12 9.63 1.47 0.10
C LYS A 12 9.17 2.31 1.29
N ALA A 13 8.30 1.77 2.14
CA ALA A 13 7.69 2.50 3.25
C ALA A 13 8.69 2.72 4.38
N ARG A 14 9.04 3.98 4.61
CA ARG A 14 9.92 4.42 5.69
C ARG A 14 9.75 5.90 5.94
N PRO A 15 10.15 6.41 7.11
CA PRO A 15 10.19 7.86 7.32
C PRO A 15 11.08 8.52 6.25
N GLY A 16 10.61 9.62 5.69
CA GLY A 16 11.32 10.34 4.64
C GLY A 16 10.94 9.94 3.22
N ALA A 17 10.42 8.75 2.97
CA ALA A 17 9.86 8.39 1.68
C ALA A 17 8.54 9.17 1.47
N THR A 18 8.29 9.64 0.26
CA THR A 18 7.04 10.34 -0.02
C THR A 18 5.89 9.35 -0.24
N GLY A 19 4.65 9.81 -0.05
CA GLY A 19 3.48 8.98 -0.36
C GLY A 19 3.47 8.54 -1.81
N ALA A 20 3.90 9.44 -2.71
CA ALA A 20 3.99 9.14 -4.16
C ALA A 20 5.01 8.05 -4.46
N GLU A 21 6.15 8.03 -3.76
CA GLU A 21 7.18 7.00 -3.95
C GLU A 21 6.67 5.63 -3.49
N ILE A 22 6.02 5.57 -2.35
CA ILE A 22 5.46 4.32 -1.80
C ILE A 22 4.38 3.78 -2.73
N HIS A 23 3.44 4.64 -3.13
CA HIS A 23 2.40 4.26 -4.08
C HIS A 23 3.00 3.82 -5.42
N GLY A 24 3.97 4.58 -5.92
CA GLY A 24 4.62 4.29 -7.21
C GLY A 24 5.29 2.94 -7.27
N ALA A 25 5.90 2.50 -6.17
CA ALA A 25 6.53 1.17 -6.11
C ALA A 25 5.51 0.05 -6.33
N ALA A 26 4.35 0.15 -5.69
CA ALA A 26 3.27 -0.82 -5.86
C ALA A 26 2.61 -0.70 -7.26
N ALA A 27 2.35 0.53 -7.70
CA ALA A 27 1.72 0.77 -8.99
C ALA A 27 2.56 0.24 -10.15
N LYS A 28 3.89 0.32 -10.04
CA LYS A 28 4.79 -0.22 -11.06
C LYS A 28 4.63 -1.72 -11.21
N VAL A 29 4.56 -2.47 -10.12
CA VAL A 29 4.36 -3.92 -10.17
C VAL A 29 3.05 -4.26 -10.87
N ILE A 30 1.98 -3.54 -10.54
CA ILE A 30 0.66 -3.77 -11.14
C ILE A 30 0.66 -3.42 -12.63
N ALA A 31 1.30 -2.29 -13.00
CA ALA A 31 1.40 -1.87 -14.40
C ALA A 31 2.24 -2.85 -15.22
N ASP A 32 3.37 -3.31 -14.69
CA ASP A 32 4.25 -4.25 -15.38
C ASP A 32 3.56 -5.60 -15.61
N ALA A 33 2.58 -5.96 -14.78
CA ALA A 33 1.77 -7.16 -14.96
C ALA A 33 0.59 -6.96 -15.94
N GLY A 34 0.39 -5.75 -16.45
CA GLY A 34 -0.67 -5.44 -17.41
C GLY A 34 -1.97 -4.96 -16.80
N TYR A 35 -2.00 -4.64 -15.51
CA TYR A 35 -3.23 -4.26 -14.80
C TYR A 35 -3.24 -2.81 -14.30
N GLY A 36 -2.36 -1.96 -14.82
CA GLY A 36 -2.22 -0.58 -14.35
C GLY A 36 -3.51 0.23 -14.37
N ALA A 37 -4.37 0.03 -15.36
CA ALA A 37 -5.64 0.74 -15.47
C ALA A 37 -6.68 0.29 -14.42
N TYR A 38 -6.42 -0.78 -13.70
CA TYR A 38 -7.36 -1.38 -12.74
C TYR A 38 -6.99 -1.15 -11.28
N PHE A 39 -5.94 -0.34 -11.03
CA PHE A 39 -5.56 0.11 -9.70
C PHE A 39 -5.94 1.58 -9.56
N GLY A 40 -7.16 1.83 -9.11
CA GLY A 40 -7.77 3.16 -9.17
C GLY A 40 -7.73 3.97 -7.87
N HIS A 41 -6.94 3.57 -6.86
CA HIS A 41 -6.84 4.31 -5.59
C HIS A 41 -5.39 4.34 -5.09
N GLY A 42 -5.14 5.09 -4.02
CA GLY A 42 -3.82 5.15 -3.40
C GLY A 42 -3.43 3.84 -2.72
N PHE A 43 -2.13 3.69 -2.48
CA PHE A 43 -1.60 2.51 -1.79
C PHE A 43 -2.11 2.38 -0.37
N GLY A 44 -2.29 3.51 0.32
CA GLY A 44 -2.77 3.48 1.69
C GLY A 44 -3.02 4.87 2.26
N HIS A 45 -3.43 4.88 3.52
CA HIS A 45 -3.80 6.09 4.25
C HIS A 45 -3.41 5.98 5.72
N GLY A 46 -3.40 7.11 6.42
CA GLY A 46 -3.18 7.13 7.87
C GLY A 46 -4.28 6.36 8.61
N VAL A 47 -3.89 5.75 9.71
CA VAL A 47 -4.80 4.98 10.56
C VAL A 47 -4.88 5.66 11.91
N GLY A 48 -6.10 5.99 12.35
CA GLY A 48 -6.37 6.66 13.61
C GLY A 48 -7.85 6.67 13.90
N LEU A 49 -8.36 7.79 14.41
CA LEU A 49 -9.77 7.91 14.77
C LEU A 49 -10.69 7.99 13.57
N ASP A 50 -10.23 8.59 12.47
CA ASP A 50 -11.00 8.64 11.23
C ASP A 50 -10.69 7.41 10.37
N ILE A 51 -11.64 7.05 9.51
CA ILE A 51 -11.47 5.91 8.58
C ILE A 51 -10.27 6.16 7.67
N HIS A 52 -10.15 7.40 7.16
CA HIS A 52 -9.03 7.82 6.33
C HIS A 52 -8.46 9.12 6.90
N GLU A 53 -7.19 9.12 7.21
CA GLU A 53 -6.52 10.34 7.68
C GLU A 53 -5.08 10.42 7.14
N GLN A 54 -4.44 11.57 7.38
CA GLN A 54 -3.06 11.79 6.97
C GLN A 54 -2.09 10.96 7.84
N PRO A 55 -0.90 10.62 7.32
CA PRO A 55 -0.46 10.88 5.95
C PRO A 55 -1.00 9.84 4.96
N VAL A 56 -1.07 10.19 3.67
CA VAL A 56 -1.57 9.27 2.64
C VAL A 56 -0.44 8.79 1.73
N ALA A 57 -0.47 7.52 1.38
CA ALA A 57 0.41 6.94 0.37
C ALA A 57 -0.32 6.93 -0.97
N SER A 58 -0.32 8.07 -1.65
CA SER A 58 -1.03 8.28 -2.91
C SER A 58 -0.13 8.98 -3.91
N PRO A 59 -0.44 8.90 -5.23
CA PRO A 59 0.41 9.53 -6.24
C PRO A 59 0.49 11.04 -6.11
N ALA A 60 -0.49 11.67 -5.48
CA ALA A 60 -0.51 13.13 -5.30
C ALA A 60 0.29 13.61 -4.10
N ASN A 61 0.68 12.72 -3.18
CA ASN A 61 1.36 13.13 -1.96
C ASN A 61 2.89 13.11 -2.12
N GLU A 62 3.46 14.29 -2.35
CA GLU A 62 4.90 14.45 -2.47
C GLU A 62 5.59 14.82 -1.16
N LYS A 63 4.87 14.80 -0.05
CA LYS A 63 5.43 15.08 1.28
C LYS A 63 6.08 13.82 1.85
N PRO A 64 7.23 13.95 2.53
CA PRO A 64 7.86 12.81 3.18
C PRO A 64 7.02 12.30 4.35
N MET A 65 7.02 10.98 4.52
CA MET A 65 6.35 10.35 5.65
C MET A 65 7.06 10.70 6.94
N PRO A 66 6.34 11.10 8.00
CA PRO A 66 6.96 11.34 9.30
C PRO A 66 7.27 10.02 10.01
N GLU A 67 8.29 10.07 10.87
CA GLU A 67 8.56 8.95 11.77
C GLU A 67 7.39 8.77 12.73
N GLY A 68 7.03 7.52 13.00
CA GLY A 68 5.92 7.18 13.87
C GLY A 68 4.57 7.15 13.17
N ALA A 69 4.51 7.43 11.87
CA ALA A 69 3.27 7.32 11.11
C ALA A 69 2.76 5.88 11.08
N VAL A 70 1.45 5.73 11.16
CA VAL A 70 0.78 4.44 10.99
C VAL A 70 -0.09 4.56 9.75
N ILE A 71 0.18 3.74 8.76
CA ILE A 71 -0.53 3.78 7.47
C ILE A 71 -1.01 2.39 7.07
N SER A 72 -2.06 2.34 6.26
CA SER A 72 -2.49 1.10 5.62
C SER A 72 -1.62 0.82 4.39
N ALA A 73 -1.54 -0.45 4.02
CA ALA A 73 -0.87 -0.91 2.81
C ALA A 73 -1.84 -1.82 2.08
N GLU A 74 -2.59 -1.26 1.11
CA GLU A 74 -3.77 -1.93 0.57
C GLU A 74 -3.92 -1.81 -0.94
N PRO A 75 -2.90 -2.21 -1.72
CA PRO A 75 -3.04 -2.19 -3.17
C PRO A 75 -4.11 -3.18 -3.62
N GLY A 76 -4.71 -2.91 -4.77
CA GLY A 76 -5.74 -3.78 -5.32
C GLY A 76 -5.84 -3.70 -6.83
N ILE A 77 -6.42 -4.73 -7.41
CA ILE A 77 -6.76 -4.80 -8.83
C ILE A 77 -8.23 -5.16 -8.90
N TYR A 78 -8.99 -4.36 -9.65
CA TYR A 78 -10.44 -4.53 -9.76
C TYR A 78 -10.82 -4.66 -11.24
N LEU A 79 -11.29 -5.85 -11.62
CA LEU A 79 -11.67 -6.15 -13.01
C LEU A 79 -13.18 -5.98 -13.14
N PRO A 80 -13.68 -4.89 -13.77
CA PRO A 80 -15.11 -4.61 -13.83
C PRO A 80 -15.91 -5.80 -14.41
N GLY A 81 -17.02 -6.15 -13.74
CA GLY A 81 -17.87 -7.24 -14.14
C GLY A 81 -17.34 -8.65 -13.89
N ARG A 82 -16.15 -8.77 -13.29
CA ARG A 82 -15.51 -10.06 -13.00
C ARG A 82 -15.25 -10.24 -11.51
N PHE A 83 -14.18 -9.68 -11.00
CA PHE A 83 -13.84 -9.73 -9.57
C PHE A 83 -12.76 -8.70 -9.27
N GLY A 84 -12.43 -8.55 -8.00
CA GLY A 84 -11.31 -7.73 -7.55
C GLY A 84 -10.56 -8.42 -6.42
N VAL A 85 -9.33 -8.00 -6.20
CA VAL A 85 -8.48 -8.49 -5.10
C VAL A 85 -7.80 -7.29 -4.46
N ARG A 86 -7.87 -7.21 -3.13
CA ARG A 86 -7.10 -6.27 -2.32
C ARG A 86 -6.49 -7.05 -1.16
N ILE A 87 -5.23 -6.76 -0.86
CA ILE A 87 -4.54 -7.33 0.30
C ILE A 87 -4.11 -6.14 1.15
N GLU A 88 -4.51 -6.14 2.42
CA GLU A 88 -4.34 -5.01 3.30
C GLU A 88 -3.61 -5.36 4.58
N ASP A 89 -2.58 -4.61 4.90
CA ASP A 89 -1.86 -4.65 6.16
C ASP A 89 -1.79 -3.24 6.74
N VAL A 90 -1.38 -3.16 8.01
CA VAL A 90 -1.12 -1.88 8.69
C VAL A 90 0.38 -1.84 9.01
N LEU A 91 1.00 -0.70 8.69
CA LEU A 91 2.43 -0.48 8.86
C LEU A 91 2.68 0.62 9.89
N TYR A 92 3.65 0.39 10.77
CA TYR A 92 4.20 1.41 11.66
C TYR A 92 5.58 1.82 11.13
N LEU A 93 5.72 3.10 10.74
CA LEU A 93 6.94 3.63 10.12
C LEU A 93 7.91 4.08 11.20
N THR A 94 9.07 3.44 11.28
CA THR A 94 10.06 3.73 12.31
C THR A 94 11.48 3.48 11.80
N GLY A 95 12.44 4.28 12.30
CA GLY A 95 13.84 4.13 11.92
C GLY A 95 14.04 4.31 10.43
N GLU A 96 14.59 3.32 9.77
CA GLU A 96 14.85 3.32 8.32
C GLU A 96 13.89 2.43 7.54
N GLY A 97 12.81 2.00 8.17
CA GLY A 97 11.86 1.09 7.55
C GLY A 97 10.50 1.16 8.19
N CYS A 98 9.85 0.02 8.26
CA CYS A 98 8.55 -0.09 8.91
C CYS A 98 8.37 -1.46 9.55
N GLU A 99 7.44 -1.53 10.49
CA GLU A 99 6.97 -2.78 11.07
C GLU A 99 5.59 -3.08 10.49
N ASP A 100 5.44 -4.26 9.88
CA ASP A 100 4.14 -4.74 9.43
C ASP A 100 3.47 -5.42 10.62
N ILE A 101 2.48 -4.75 11.20
CA ILE A 101 1.82 -5.22 12.41
C ILE A 101 0.68 -6.18 12.14
N THR A 102 0.27 -6.36 10.90
CA THR A 102 -0.73 -7.35 10.51
C THR A 102 -0.07 -8.72 10.37
N LYS A 103 -0.56 -9.71 11.10
CA LYS A 103 0.04 -11.05 11.16
C LYS A 103 -0.75 -12.13 10.41
N ALA A 104 -1.85 -11.76 9.77
CA ALA A 104 -2.65 -12.70 8.98
C ALA A 104 -1.85 -13.27 7.80
N PRO A 105 -2.01 -14.55 7.47
CA PRO A 105 -1.36 -15.14 6.31
C PRO A 105 -1.80 -14.46 5.01
N LYS A 106 -0.87 -14.33 4.06
CA LYS A 106 -1.12 -13.68 2.75
C LYS A 106 -1.22 -14.68 1.62
N GLU A 107 -0.85 -15.93 1.85
CA GLU A 107 -0.91 -16.97 0.82
C GLU A 107 -2.35 -17.28 0.45
N LEU A 108 -2.56 -17.65 -0.80
CA LEU A 108 -3.86 -18.11 -1.26
C LEU A 108 -4.24 -19.41 -0.54
N LEU A 109 -5.35 -19.36 0.19
CA LEU A 109 -5.91 -20.54 0.87
C LEU A 109 -7.05 -21.08 0.04
N ILE A 110 -6.96 -22.34 -0.32
CA ILE A 110 -8.01 -23.04 -1.07
C ILE A 110 -8.74 -23.94 -0.07
N LEU A 111 -10.00 -23.62 0.17
CA LEU A 111 -10.84 -24.32 1.16
C LEU A 111 -11.47 -25.58 0.57
#